data_daefdf125bef71d969fb288afc342915
#
_entry.id   daefdf125bef71d969fb288afc342915
#
_cell.length_a   1.000
_cell.length_b   1.000
_cell.length_c   1.000
_cell.angle_alpha   90.00
_cell.angle_beta   90.00
_cell.angle_gamma   90.00
#
_symmetry.space_group_name_H-M   'P 1'
#
loop_
_entity.id
_entity.type
_entity.pdbx_description
1 polymer ?
#
loop_
_entity_poly.entity_id
_entity_poly.type
_entity_poly.pdbx_seq_one_letter_code
_entity_poly.pdbx_strand_id
1 'polypeptide(L)'
;MRLFDTLTNKKEEFKPIEEGKVSIYICGPTVYNHAHIGNTRPMIVFDVLRRTFEYLGNDVTFVSNYTDVDDKIIKAAKEEGITEKELTDKYIKAYEDVRAGLNIEDPTYKPRVTETMPEIIDFIQALIDKGYAYEVDGDVYFR
;
A
#
# COMPACT_ATOMS: atom_id res chain seq x y z
N MET A 1 -14.36 -19.24 1.68
CA MET A 1 -13.20 -19.26 0.76
C MET A 1 -11.94 -19.65 1.52
N ARG A 2 -10.98 -20.34 0.87
CA ARG A 2 -9.71 -20.71 1.53
C ARG A 2 -8.56 -19.94 0.90
N LEU A 3 -7.77 -19.28 1.73
CA LEU A 3 -6.58 -18.51 1.33
C LEU A 3 -5.33 -19.11 1.97
N PHE A 4 -4.18 -18.91 1.32
CA PHE A 4 -2.89 -19.24 1.94
C PHE A 4 -2.52 -18.15 2.93
N ASP A 5 -2.28 -18.54 4.17
CA ASP A 5 -1.81 -17.66 5.24
C ASP A 5 -0.32 -17.88 5.45
N THR A 6 0.47 -16.82 5.26
CA THR A 6 1.93 -16.86 5.43
C THR A 6 2.33 -17.06 6.89
N LEU A 7 1.53 -16.59 7.84
CA LEU A 7 1.81 -16.74 9.27
C LEU A 7 1.76 -18.22 9.71
N THR A 8 0.72 -18.95 9.26
CA THR A 8 0.53 -20.36 9.59
C THR A 8 1.18 -21.30 8.56
N ASN A 9 1.57 -20.75 7.40
CA ASN A 9 2.11 -21.47 6.25
C ASN A 9 1.16 -22.56 5.71
N LYS A 10 -0.16 -22.31 5.76
CA LYS A 10 -1.21 -23.25 5.34
C LYS A 10 -2.32 -22.54 4.57
N LYS A 11 -3.08 -23.32 3.80
CA LYS A 11 -4.37 -22.86 3.27
C LYS A 11 -5.44 -23.02 4.34
N GLU A 12 -5.97 -21.90 4.81
CA GLU A 12 -6.99 -21.85 5.85
C GLU A 12 -8.29 -21.22 5.34
N GLU A 13 -9.38 -21.50 6.03
CA GLU A 13 -10.65 -20.85 5.75
C GLU A 13 -10.58 -19.38 6.16
N PHE A 14 -10.83 -18.48 5.21
CA PHE A 14 -10.90 -17.06 5.51
C PHE A 14 -12.15 -16.77 6.35
N LYS A 15 -11.94 -16.13 7.49
CA LYS A 15 -12.99 -15.65 8.40
C LYS A 15 -12.87 -14.13 8.50
N PRO A 16 -13.87 -13.35 8.05
CA PRO A 16 -13.84 -11.91 8.23
C PRO A 16 -13.91 -11.55 9.72
N ILE A 17 -13.33 -10.41 10.10
CA ILE A 17 -13.42 -9.88 11.48
C ILE A 17 -14.88 -9.47 11.79
N GLU A 18 -15.56 -8.90 10.80
CA GLU A 18 -16.97 -8.52 10.84
C GLU A 18 -17.71 -9.25 9.72
N GLU A 19 -18.79 -9.94 10.02
CA GLU A 19 -19.54 -10.70 9.04
C GLU A 19 -20.05 -9.80 7.90
N GLY A 20 -19.84 -10.24 6.68
CA GLY A 20 -20.22 -9.49 5.48
C GLY A 20 -19.26 -8.35 5.10
N LYS A 21 -18.20 -8.07 5.87
CA LYS A 21 -17.22 -7.02 5.56
C LYS A 21 -15.81 -7.58 5.43
N VAL A 22 -15.11 -7.14 4.41
CA VAL A 22 -13.71 -7.54 4.15
C VAL A 22 -12.86 -6.28 3.95
N SER A 23 -11.81 -6.15 4.74
CA SER A 23 -10.81 -5.11 4.57
C SER A 23 -9.53 -5.71 4.00
N ILE A 24 -9.05 -5.14 2.90
CA ILE A 24 -7.81 -5.57 2.23
C ILE A 24 -6.86 -4.38 2.17
N TYR A 25 -5.64 -4.56 2.65
CA TYR A 25 -4.56 -3.62 2.43
C TYR A 25 -3.46 -4.29 1.60
N ILE A 26 -3.01 -3.60 0.56
CA ILE A 26 -1.82 -3.96 -0.18
C ILE A 26 -0.82 -2.82 -0.16
N CYS A 27 0.46 -3.16 0.03
CA CYS A 27 1.53 -2.20 -0.12
C CYS A 27 1.57 -1.71 -1.57
N GLY A 28 1.42 -0.41 -1.77
CA GLY A 28 1.48 0.21 -3.08
C GLY A 28 2.90 0.46 -3.57
N PRO A 29 3.06 1.06 -4.74
CA PRO A 29 4.37 1.30 -5.33
C PRO A 29 5.11 2.46 -4.65
N THR A 30 6.47 2.40 -4.68
CA THR A 30 7.31 3.59 -4.56
C THR A 30 7.32 4.31 -5.91
N VAL A 31 6.83 5.54 -5.93
CA VAL A 31 6.48 6.26 -7.17
C VAL A 31 7.64 7.11 -7.71
N TYR A 32 8.71 6.45 -8.13
CA TYR A 32 9.91 7.09 -8.70
C TYR A 32 10.19 6.71 -10.16
N ASN A 33 9.40 5.79 -10.75
CA ASN A 33 9.57 5.34 -12.13
C ASN A 33 8.25 4.73 -12.65
N HIS A 34 8.17 4.49 -13.97
CA HIS A 34 7.04 3.81 -14.58
C HIS A 34 6.88 2.37 -14.07
N ALA A 35 5.62 1.91 -14.01
CA ALA A 35 5.32 0.53 -13.72
C ALA A 35 5.83 -0.40 -14.83
N HIS A 36 6.44 -1.52 -14.47
CA HIS A 36 6.68 -2.63 -15.36
C HIS A 36 5.72 -3.80 -15.01
N ILE A 37 5.68 -4.82 -15.85
CA ILE A 37 4.74 -5.94 -15.71
C ILE A 37 4.80 -6.62 -14.33
N GLY A 38 5.96 -6.64 -13.66
CA GLY A 38 6.09 -7.16 -12.30
C GLY A 38 5.32 -6.35 -11.25
N ASN A 39 5.20 -5.02 -11.46
CA ASN A 39 4.41 -4.15 -10.59
C ASN A 39 2.90 -4.31 -10.81
N THR A 40 2.47 -4.69 -12.01
CA THR A 40 1.05 -4.86 -12.32
C THR A 40 0.48 -6.18 -11.81
N ARG A 41 1.33 -7.18 -11.60
CA ARG A 41 0.91 -8.49 -11.09
C ARG A 41 0.13 -8.41 -9.76
N PRO A 42 0.63 -7.76 -8.69
CA PRO A 42 -0.15 -7.62 -7.46
C PRO A 42 -1.44 -6.81 -7.69
N MET A 43 -1.43 -5.77 -8.53
CA MET A 43 -2.64 -5.01 -8.86
C MET A 43 -3.74 -5.94 -9.39
N ILE A 44 -3.44 -6.78 -10.38
CA ILE A 44 -4.40 -7.70 -11.00
C ILE A 44 -4.86 -8.78 -10.00
N VAL A 45 -3.93 -9.40 -9.28
CA VAL A 45 -4.24 -10.48 -8.35
C VAL A 45 -5.18 -10.01 -7.24
N PHE A 46 -4.93 -8.84 -6.68
CA PHE A 46 -5.75 -8.31 -5.59
C PHE A 46 -7.06 -7.69 -6.09
N ASP A 47 -7.13 -7.18 -7.33
CA ASP A 47 -8.39 -6.81 -7.97
C ASP A 47 -9.31 -8.02 -8.14
N VAL A 48 -8.77 -9.14 -8.62
CA VAL A 48 -9.53 -10.42 -8.73
C VAL A 48 -9.99 -10.89 -7.34
N LEU A 49 -9.14 -10.78 -6.32
CA LEU A 49 -9.50 -11.15 -4.95
C LEU A 49 -10.63 -10.26 -4.42
N ARG A 50 -10.55 -8.94 -4.60
CA ARG A 50 -11.59 -7.97 -4.25
C ARG A 50 -12.91 -8.34 -4.91
N ARG A 51 -12.94 -8.44 -6.24
CA ARG A 51 -14.14 -8.79 -7.01
C ARG A 51 -14.73 -10.14 -6.59
N THR A 52 -13.87 -11.09 -6.20
CA THR A 52 -14.33 -12.38 -5.68
C THR A 52 -15.07 -12.23 -4.36
N PHE A 53 -14.59 -11.42 -3.43
CA PHE A 53 -15.30 -11.17 -2.17
C PHE A 53 -16.61 -10.40 -2.40
N GLU A 54 -16.61 -9.42 -3.29
CA GLU A 54 -17.82 -8.66 -3.68
C GLU A 54 -18.84 -9.58 -4.33
N TYR A 55 -18.43 -10.46 -5.25
CA TYR A 55 -19.29 -11.47 -5.86
C TYR A 55 -19.89 -12.43 -4.83
N LEU A 56 -19.18 -12.73 -3.75
CA LEU A 56 -19.66 -13.55 -2.63
C LEU A 56 -20.56 -12.76 -1.65
N GLY A 57 -20.89 -11.50 -1.97
CA GLY A 57 -21.82 -10.68 -1.21
C GLY A 57 -21.21 -9.89 -0.06
N ASN A 58 -19.87 -9.74 -0.01
CA ASN A 58 -19.22 -8.94 1.03
C ASN A 58 -19.07 -7.48 0.58
N ASP A 59 -19.16 -6.58 1.52
CA ASP A 59 -18.72 -5.19 1.39
C ASP A 59 -17.19 -5.12 1.55
N VAL A 60 -16.49 -4.66 0.51
CA VAL A 60 -15.02 -4.71 0.48
C VAL A 60 -14.43 -3.31 0.57
N THR A 61 -13.69 -3.05 1.63
CA THR A 61 -12.81 -1.89 1.74
C THR A 61 -11.40 -2.27 1.27
N PHE A 62 -10.97 -1.69 0.15
CA PHE A 62 -9.66 -1.97 -0.44
C PHE A 62 -8.77 -0.74 -0.36
N VAL A 63 -7.60 -0.90 0.27
CA VAL A 63 -6.63 0.18 0.47
C VAL A 63 -5.31 -0.16 -0.21
N SER A 64 -4.77 0.79 -0.98
CA SER A 64 -3.42 0.71 -1.54
C SER A 64 -2.77 2.10 -1.45
N ASN A 65 -1.66 2.20 -0.75
CA ASN A 65 -0.95 3.47 -0.59
C ASN A 65 -0.07 3.81 -1.80
N TYR A 66 0.39 5.07 -1.85
CA TYR A 66 1.57 5.48 -2.63
C TYR A 66 2.70 5.84 -1.68
N THR A 67 3.86 5.20 -1.85
CA THR A 67 5.08 5.60 -1.16
C THR A 67 5.73 6.71 -1.97
N ASP A 68 5.47 7.94 -1.55
CA ASP A 68 5.89 9.18 -2.21
C ASP A 68 7.01 9.90 -1.46
N VAL A 69 7.65 9.22 -0.51
CA VAL A 69 8.90 9.61 0.16
C VAL A 69 9.82 8.39 0.28
N ASP A 70 11.01 8.47 -0.30
CA ASP A 70 12.02 7.40 -0.33
C ASP A 70 13.32 7.97 -0.91
N ASP A 71 14.48 7.43 -0.56
CA ASP A 71 15.78 7.83 -1.11
C ASP A 71 15.84 7.74 -2.64
N LYS A 72 15.14 6.77 -3.24
CA LYS A 72 15.04 6.61 -4.70
C LYS A 72 14.31 7.77 -5.35
N ILE A 73 13.30 8.32 -4.68
CA ILE A 73 12.54 9.49 -5.16
C ILE A 73 13.45 10.72 -5.13
N ILE A 74 14.14 10.95 -4.00
CA ILE A 74 15.07 12.08 -3.83
C ILE A 74 16.15 12.03 -4.92
N LYS A 75 16.74 10.85 -5.14
CA LYS A 75 17.76 10.65 -6.16
C LYS A 75 17.22 10.92 -7.57
N ALA A 76 16.08 10.33 -7.92
CA ALA A 76 15.49 10.48 -9.25
C ALA A 76 15.06 11.93 -9.53
N ALA A 77 14.46 12.62 -8.56
CA ALA A 77 14.09 14.03 -8.68
C ALA A 77 15.32 14.91 -8.94
N LYS A 78 16.41 14.66 -8.21
CA LYS A 78 17.69 15.37 -8.41
C LYS A 78 18.29 15.12 -9.80
N GLU A 79 18.22 13.89 -10.31
CA GLU A 79 18.70 13.51 -11.65
C GLU A 79 17.86 14.16 -12.76
N GLU A 80 16.53 14.26 -12.58
CA GLU A 80 15.61 14.93 -13.52
C GLU A 80 15.58 16.47 -13.35
N GLY A 81 16.17 17.04 -12.29
CA GLY A 81 16.19 18.47 -12.02
C GLY A 81 14.81 19.05 -11.67
N ILE A 82 13.94 18.25 -11.03
CA ILE A 82 12.59 18.61 -10.60
C ILE A 82 12.43 18.34 -9.09
N THR A 83 11.32 18.78 -8.51
CA THR A 83 11.01 18.49 -7.10
C THR A 83 10.53 17.05 -6.93
N GLU A 84 10.68 16.49 -5.72
CA GLU A 84 10.15 15.17 -5.37
C GLU A 84 8.63 15.09 -5.60
N LYS A 85 7.93 16.19 -5.30
CA LYS A 85 6.48 16.27 -5.53
C LYS A 85 6.11 16.18 -7.01
N GLU A 86 6.80 16.91 -7.87
CA GLU A 86 6.58 16.86 -9.31
C GLU A 86 6.86 15.46 -9.86
N LEU A 87 7.95 14.82 -9.40
CA LEU A 87 8.30 13.46 -9.77
C LEU A 87 7.21 12.47 -9.36
N THR A 88 6.80 12.51 -8.09
CA THR A 88 5.81 11.56 -7.57
C THR A 88 4.44 11.75 -8.18
N ASP A 89 3.98 12.98 -8.40
CA ASP A 89 2.71 13.27 -9.10
C ASP A 89 2.72 12.72 -10.53
N LYS A 90 3.83 12.88 -11.26
CA LYS A 90 4.03 12.32 -12.60
C LYS A 90 3.88 10.79 -12.61
N TYR A 91 4.52 10.10 -11.68
CA TYR A 91 4.50 8.64 -11.67
C TYR A 91 3.25 8.04 -11.02
N ILE A 92 2.61 8.72 -10.06
CA ILE A 92 1.28 8.34 -9.58
C ILE A 92 0.29 8.33 -10.75
N LYS A 93 0.28 9.42 -11.55
CA LYS A 93 -0.57 9.48 -12.74
C LYS A 93 -0.28 8.32 -13.70
N ALA A 94 0.97 8.02 -13.96
CA ALA A 94 1.36 6.90 -14.83
C ALA A 94 0.87 5.54 -14.29
N TYR A 95 0.91 5.33 -12.96
CA TYR A 95 0.34 4.14 -12.32
C TYR A 95 -1.18 4.06 -12.43
N GLU A 96 -1.86 5.19 -12.29
CA GLU A 96 -3.32 5.25 -12.47
C GLU A 96 -3.73 4.97 -13.92
N ASP A 97 -2.99 5.50 -14.89
CA ASP A 97 -3.21 5.22 -16.32
C ASP A 97 -3.03 3.71 -16.63
N VAL A 98 -2.03 3.07 -16.04
CA VAL A 98 -1.82 1.61 -16.16
C VAL A 98 -2.98 0.84 -15.52
N ARG A 99 -3.43 1.24 -14.31
CA ARG A 99 -4.58 0.63 -13.63
C ARG A 99 -5.82 0.69 -14.52
N ALA A 100 -6.14 1.87 -15.03
CA ALA A 100 -7.29 2.08 -15.92
C ALA A 100 -7.16 1.24 -17.21
N GLY A 101 -5.98 1.21 -17.83
CA GLY A 101 -5.71 0.42 -19.04
C GLY A 101 -5.86 -1.09 -18.84
N LEU A 102 -5.68 -1.59 -17.62
CA LEU A 102 -5.86 -2.99 -17.25
C LEU A 102 -7.27 -3.29 -16.71
N ASN A 103 -8.19 -2.32 -16.73
CA ASN A 103 -9.55 -2.45 -16.17
C ASN A 103 -9.56 -2.89 -14.69
N ILE A 104 -8.57 -2.45 -13.92
CA ILE A 104 -8.45 -2.68 -12.48
C ILE A 104 -9.23 -1.59 -11.76
N GLU A 105 -10.09 -1.97 -10.81
CA GLU A 105 -10.87 -1.02 -10.02
C GLU A 105 -10.00 -0.15 -9.12
N ASP A 106 -10.41 1.10 -8.96
CA ASP A 106 -9.75 2.00 -8.03
C ASP A 106 -9.87 1.50 -6.59
N PRO A 107 -8.79 1.56 -5.80
CA PRO A 107 -8.88 1.33 -4.36
C PRO A 107 -9.90 2.27 -3.70
N THR A 108 -10.54 1.80 -2.65
CA THR A 108 -11.42 2.64 -1.80
C THR A 108 -10.65 3.83 -1.23
N TYR A 109 -9.39 3.58 -0.83
CA TYR A 109 -8.48 4.63 -0.34
C TYR A 109 -7.09 4.46 -0.95
N LYS A 110 -6.51 5.60 -1.34
CA LYS A 110 -5.15 5.70 -1.92
C LYS A 110 -4.30 6.71 -1.13
N PRO A 111 -3.99 6.44 0.15
CA PRO A 111 -3.22 7.38 0.97
C PRO A 111 -1.80 7.56 0.44
N ARG A 112 -1.28 8.78 0.55
CA ARG A 112 0.13 9.10 0.32
C ARG A 112 0.85 9.15 1.66
N VAL A 113 2.09 8.65 1.72
CA VAL A 113 2.88 8.68 2.95
C VAL A 113 3.09 10.12 3.42
N THR A 114 3.38 11.05 2.50
CA THR A 114 3.60 12.47 2.83
C THR A 114 2.35 13.16 3.40
N GLU A 115 1.15 12.69 3.04
CA GLU A 115 -0.12 13.23 3.53
C GLU A 115 -0.57 12.62 4.86
N THR A 116 0.06 11.51 5.29
CA THR A 116 -0.26 10.78 6.53
C THR A 116 0.88 10.80 7.55
N MET A 117 1.83 11.70 7.38
CA MET A 117 3.02 11.78 8.25
C MET A 117 2.69 12.03 9.73
N PRO A 118 1.73 12.91 10.08
CA PRO A 118 1.34 13.09 11.49
C PRO A 118 0.84 11.80 12.14
N GLU A 119 -0.03 11.06 11.47
CA GLU A 119 -0.60 9.80 11.95
C GLU A 119 0.48 8.71 12.09
N ILE A 120 1.46 8.69 11.18
CA ILE A 120 2.61 7.79 11.26
C ILE A 120 3.45 8.10 12.49
N ILE A 121 3.74 9.37 12.77
CA ILE A 121 4.52 9.82 13.93
C ILE A 121 3.76 9.45 15.22
N ASP A 122 2.47 9.74 15.30
CA ASP A 122 1.64 9.43 16.46
C ASP A 122 1.60 7.91 16.72
N PHE A 123 1.50 7.11 15.66
CA PHE A 123 1.52 5.65 15.76
C PHE A 123 2.87 5.12 16.28
N ILE A 124 3.99 5.65 15.76
CA ILE A 124 5.34 5.31 16.22
C ILE A 124 5.50 5.69 17.69
N GLN A 125 5.07 6.89 18.10
CA GLN A 125 5.14 7.31 19.49
C GLN A 125 4.34 6.38 20.41
N ALA A 126 3.14 5.99 19.99
CA ALA A 126 2.34 5.03 20.76
C ALA A 126 3.01 3.64 20.91
N LEU A 127 3.80 3.21 19.93
CA LEU A 127 4.60 1.98 20.02
C LEU A 127 5.76 2.14 21.02
N ILE A 128 6.42 3.28 21.03
CA ILE A 128 7.49 3.61 22.00
C ILE A 128 6.91 3.61 23.41
N ASP A 129 5.81 4.32 23.63
CA ASP A 129 5.15 4.44 24.95
C ASP A 129 4.70 3.07 25.50
N LYS A 130 4.33 2.15 24.64
CA LYS A 130 3.98 0.77 24.99
C LYS A 130 5.18 -0.19 25.13
N GLY A 131 6.40 0.28 24.84
CA GLY A 131 7.62 -0.52 24.91
C GLY A 131 7.82 -1.50 23.75
N TYR A 132 7.07 -1.35 22.63
CA TYR A 132 7.24 -2.16 21.42
C TYR A 132 8.23 -1.56 20.44
N ALA A 133 8.60 -0.30 20.60
CA ALA A 133 9.63 0.36 19.82
C ALA A 133 10.62 1.09 20.74
N TYR A 134 11.81 1.37 20.23
CA TYR A 134 12.88 2.05 20.94
C TYR A 134 13.71 2.89 19.97
N GLU A 135 14.30 3.99 20.50
CA GLU A 135 15.14 4.90 19.74
C GLU A 135 16.62 4.54 19.94
N VAL A 136 17.39 4.62 18.85
CA VAL A 136 18.87 4.52 18.84
C VAL A 136 19.41 5.51 17.83
N ASP A 137 20.21 6.47 18.29
CA ASP A 137 20.90 7.47 17.46
C ASP A 137 19.98 8.26 16.50
N GLY A 138 18.73 8.49 16.89
CA GLY A 138 17.71 9.20 16.11
C GLY A 138 16.85 8.33 15.20
N ASP A 139 17.15 7.04 15.10
CA ASP A 139 16.32 6.05 14.42
C ASP A 139 15.40 5.31 15.41
N VAL A 140 14.22 4.92 14.96
CA VAL A 140 13.27 4.15 15.77
C VAL A 140 13.15 2.74 15.22
N TYR A 141 13.33 1.76 16.10
CA TYR A 141 13.26 0.34 15.79
C TYR A 141 12.07 -0.33 16.49
N PHE A 142 11.34 -1.16 15.76
CA PHE A 142 10.31 -2.04 16.33
C PHE A 142 10.98 -3.31 16.89
N ARG A 143 10.47 -3.76 18.06
CA ARG A 143 11.02 -4.90 18.77
C ARG A 143 10.29 -6.20 18.46
#